data_c7defad98775d3f9fb16cb8fb646b2be
#
_entry.id   c7defad98775d3f9fb16cb8fb646b2be
#
_cell.length_a   1.000
_cell.length_b   1.000
_cell.length_c   1.000
_cell.angle_alpha   90.00
_cell.angle_beta   90.00
_cell.angle_gamma   90.00
#
_symmetry.space_group_name_H-M   'P 1'
#
loop_
_entity.id
_entity.type
_entity.pdbx_description
1 polymer ?
#
loop_
_entity_poly.entity_id
_entity_poly.type
_entity_poly.pdbx_seq_one_letter_code
_entity_poly.pdbx_strand_id
1 'polypeptide(L)'
;MGAGIAGLACASALARAGVRVLVLERARGTGGRCATRRVDGQPVDHGLPFLHGRGPAFVGELRALAAAAAASADWPSRVDGSGLACRPAAFEDGSVRLAPHAGVKALAHRLAAGLEVRLGVTVVALSPDEDGRAWAVRLESGETVVARDVVLALPPPAALALLDRSAPAPAALDALRPLRALPQVLPGLAVIARYPEGTPAPDWDTSLPAGAEVLHTVVHHSARRPPGARLTLVLHANPRWSRAHQQEAPESWARSLLAEAAARYGTWAARPDLLQPHAWRQARVAEGTELSQPLLAPLAGGARLGFCGDAFHSLGGVEGAYLSGHALAARLAPEAAEHRPEPLHPTPRRPSWP
;
A
#
# COMPACT_ATOMS: atom_id res chain seq x y z
N MET A 1 -7.71 -12.56 -1.14
CA MET A 1 -8.36 -11.57 -2.02
C MET A 1 -7.72 -10.22 -1.80
N GLY A 2 -7.27 -9.57 -2.90
CA GLY A 2 -6.45 -8.35 -2.89
C GLY A 2 -4.95 -8.64 -2.95
N ALA A 3 -4.28 -8.19 -4.02
CA ALA A 3 -2.85 -8.28 -4.22
C ALA A 3 -2.12 -6.98 -3.80
N GLY A 4 -2.57 -6.35 -2.72
CA GLY A 4 -1.84 -5.32 -1.99
C GLY A 4 -0.75 -5.93 -1.10
N ILE A 5 0.04 -5.08 -0.43
CA ILE A 5 1.18 -5.53 0.38
C ILE A 5 0.75 -6.54 1.46
N ALA A 6 -0.35 -6.30 2.17
CA ALA A 6 -0.82 -7.21 3.21
C ALA A 6 -1.21 -8.59 2.67
N GLY A 7 -2.00 -8.62 1.57
CA GLY A 7 -2.43 -9.87 0.94
C GLY A 7 -1.25 -10.67 0.40
N LEU A 8 -0.31 -10.00 -0.25
CA LEU A 8 0.90 -10.65 -0.79
C LEU A 8 1.84 -11.12 0.33
N ALA A 9 2.00 -10.36 1.41
CA ALA A 9 2.79 -10.77 2.57
C ALA A 9 2.17 -12.02 3.24
N CYS A 10 0.85 -12.02 3.43
CA CYS A 10 0.13 -13.18 3.95
C CYS A 10 0.28 -14.40 3.02
N ALA A 11 0.02 -14.22 1.73
CA ALA A 11 0.10 -15.28 0.73
C ALA A 11 1.52 -15.88 0.63
N SER A 12 2.55 -15.02 0.59
CA SER A 12 3.95 -15.44 0.54
C SER A 12 4.36 -16.21 1.81
N ALA A 13 3.90 -15.77 2.99
CA ALA A 13 4.18 -16.47 4.24
C ALA A 13 3.49 -17.85 4.28
N LEU A 14 2.24 -17.95 3.87
CA LEU A 14 1.51 -19.22 3.78
C LEU A 14 2.13 -20.17 2.73
N ALA A 15 2.53 -19.66 1.57
CA ALA A 15 3.18 -20.48 0.54
C ALA A 15 4.52 -21.05 1.02
N ARG A 16 5.33 -20.24 1.74
CA ARG A 16 6.57 -20.73 2.39
C ARG A 16 6.31 -21.79 3.45
N ALA A 17 5.13 -21.76 4.05
CA ALA A 17 4.65 -22.76 5.00
C ALA A 17 4.06 -24.01 4.32
N GLY A 18 4.20 -24.16 2.99
CA GLY A 18 3.66 -25.31 2.24
C GLY A 18 2.15 -25.26 1.97
N VAL A 19 1.46 -24.17 2.30
CA VAL A 19 0.03 -24.00 2.02
C VAL A 19 -0.17 -23.61 0.57
N ARG A 20 -1.08 -24.30 -0.13
CA ARG A 20 -1.49 -23.89 -1.49
C ARG A 20 -2.32 -22.61 -1.42
N VAL A 21 -1.87 -21.56 -2.09
CA VAL A 21 -2.48 -20.23 -2.06
C VAL A 21 -2.82 -19.76 -3.47
N LEU A 22 -4.02 -19.19 -3.62
CA LEU A 22 -4.46 -18.45 -4.80
C LEU A 22 -4.76 -17.01 -4.40
N VAL A 23 -4.15 -16.04 -5.07
CA VAL A 23 -4.42 -14.61 -4.90
C VAL A 23 -5.34 -14.12 -6.01
N LEU A 24 -6.49 -13.54 -5.64
CA LEU A 24 -7.44 -12.93 -6.58
C LEU A 24 -7.36 -11.41 -6.46
N GLU A 25 -7.10 -10.71 -7.56
CA GLU A 25 -6.96 -9.24 -7.61
C GLU A 25 -7.83 -8.65 -8.73
N ARG A 26 -8.64 -7.65 -8.36
CA ARG A 26 -9.53 -6.94 -9.31
C ARG A 26 -8.77 -6.08 -10.32
N ALA A 27 -7.68 -5.47 -9.89
CA ALA A 27 -6.86 -4.62 -10.76
C ALA A 27 -6.05 -5.44 -11.76
N ARG A 28 -5.57 -4.76 -12.80
CA ARG A 28 -4.66 -5.32 -13.82
C ARG A 28 -3.21 -5.48 -13.33
N GLY A 29 -2.96 -5.29 -12.06
CA GLY A 29 -1.61 -5.40 -11.47
C GLY A 29 -1.63 -5.47 -9.95
N THR A 30 -0.53 -5.96 -9.40
CA THR A 30 -0.30 -6.05 -7.95
C THR A 30 0.09 -4.70 -7.35
N GLY A 31 0.09 -4.59 -6.01
CA GLY A 31 0.59 -3.45 -5.25
C GLY A 31 -0.49 -2.63 -4.57
N GLY A 32 -1.70 -2.61 -5.09
CA GLY A 32 -2.78 -1.82 -4.50
C GLY A 32 -2.39 -0.33 -4.40
N ARG A 33 -2.34 0.22 -3.19
CA ARG A 33 -1.95 1.62 -2.92
C ARG A 33 -0.44 1.91 -3.11
N CYS A 34 0.39 0.89 -3.15
CA CYS A 34 1.77 0.98 -3.65
C CYS A 34 1.77 0.95 -5.18
N ALA A 35 1.15 1.97 -5.80
CA ALA A 35 0.92 2.01 -7.24
C ALA A 35 1.94 2.93 -7.93
N THR A 36 2.49 2.41 -9.01
CA THR A 36 3.41 3.13 -9.90
C THR A 36 2.79 3.21 -11.28
N ARG A 37 2.71 4.40 -11.86
CA ARG A 37 2.36 4.64 -13.27
C ARG A 37 3.62 4.85 -14.12
N ARG A 38 3.49 4.68 -15.41
CA ARG A 38 4.52 5.09 -16.36
C ARG A 38 4.11 6.39 -17.03
N VAL A 39 5.00 7.37 -16.95
CA VAL A 39 4.91 8.66 -17.64
C VAL A 39 6.15 8.76 -18.52
N ASP A 40 5.97 8.77 -19.83
CA ASP A 40 7.07 8.72 -20.83
C ASP A 40 8.08 7.59 -20.55
N GLY A 41 7.54 6.38 -20.25
CA GLY A 41 8.37 5.23 -19.91
C GLY A 41 8.97 5.26 -18.49
N GLN A 42 8.95 6.40 -17.79
CA GLN A 42 9.49 6.55 -16.44
C GLN A 42 8.46 6.14 -15.38
N PRO A 43 8.84 5.33 -14.39
CA PRO A 43 7.95 4.99 -13.29
C PRO A 43 7.72 6.20 -12.40
N VAL A 44 6.46 6.48 -12.04
CA VAL A 44 6.03 7.57 -11.15
C VAL A 44 5.08 6.99 -10.09
N ASP A 45 5.47 7.13 -8.84
CA ASP A 45 4.69 6.68 -7.69
C ASP A 45 3.70 7.77 -7.29
N HIS A 46 2.39 7.46 -7.39
CA HIS A 46 1.32 8.44 -7.17
C HIS A 46 0.37 8.07 -6.01
N GLY A 47 0.64 6.96 -5.35
CA GLY A 47 0.03 6.56 -4.09
C GLY A 47 1.01 6.79 -2.94
N LEU A 48 1.69 5.73 -2.50
CA LEU A 48 2.79 5.84 -1.55
C LEU A 48 4.04 6.36 -2.29
N PRO A 49 4.67 7.49 -1.85
CA PRO A 49 5.81 8.07 -2.58
C PRO A 49 7.14 7.33 -2.35
N PHE A 50 7.30 6.66 -1.21
CA PHE A 50 8.46 5.86 -0.83
C PHE A 50 8.07 4.81 0.22
N LEU A 51 8.86 3.76 0.33
CA LEU A 51 8.71 2.74 1.38
C LEU A 51 9.44 3.20 2.63
N HIS A 52 8.88 2.96 3.81
CA HIS A 52 9.53 3.23 5.07
C HIS A 52 9.12 2.23 6.14
N GLY A 53 10.01 1.97 7.09
CA GLY A 53 9.75 1.10 8.22
C GLY A 53 10.85 1.14 9.28
N ARG A 54 10.53 0.62 10.47
CA ARG A 54 11.42 0.57 11.65
C ARG A 54 11.56 -0.84 12.21
N GLY A 55 10.52 -1.66 12.09
CA GLY A 55 10.51 -3.01 12.60
C GLY A 55 11.48 -3.93 11.84
N PRO A 56 12.24 -4.77 12.54
CA PRO A 56 13.32 -5.55 11.94
C PRO A 56 12.85 -6.44 10.79
N ALA A 57 11.66 -7.02 10.86
CA ALA A 57 11.12 -7.88 9.81
C ALA A 57 10.87 -7.11 8.51
N PHE A 58 10.25 -5.93 8.58
CA PHE A 58 9.99 -5.12 7.40
C PHE A 58 11.26 -4.44 6.87
N VAL A 59 12.12 -3.95 7.76
CA VAL A 59 13.44 -3.40 7.38
C VAL A 59 14.30 -4.45 6.68
N GLY A 60 14.26 -5.70 7.12
CA GLY A 60 14.89 -6.83 6.44
C GLY A 60 14.39 -7.01 5.01
N GLU A 61 13.08 -6.88 4.80
CA GLU A 61 12.46 -6.94 3.46
C GLU A 61 12.87 -5.75 2.58
N LEU A 62 12.93 -4.54 3.14
CA LEU A 62 13.41 -3.35 2.41
C LEU A 62 14.87 -3.49 1.99
N ARG A 63 15.75 -4.00 2.87
CA ARG A 63 17.16 -4.28 2.56
C ARG A 63 17.30 -5.33 1.47
N ALA A 64 16.51 -6.40 1.53
CA ALA A 64 16.50 -7.44 0.51
C ALA A 64 15.99 -6.91 -0.85
N LEU A 65 15.02 -5.99 -0.84
CA LEU A 65 14.57 -5.30 -2.06
C LEU A 65 15.67 -4.40 -2.63
N ALA A 66 16.36 -3.62 -1.79
CA ALA A 66 17.47 -2.76 -2.20
C ALA A 66 18.67 -3.55 -2.76
N ALA A 67 18.94 -4.73 -2.22
CA ALA A 67 20.00 -5.61 -2.73
C ALA A 67 19.65 -6.24 -4.10
N ALA A 68 18.34 -6.43 -4.38
CA ALA A 68 17.88 -7.06 -5.60
C ALA A 68 17.61 -6.08 -6.75
N ALA A 69 17.46 -4.78 -6.48
CA ALA A 69 17.09 -3.77 -7.46
C ALA A 69 17.68 -2.40 -7.11
N ALA A 70 17.97 -1.60 -8.14
CA ALA A 70 18.43 -0.22 -7.93
C ALA A 70 17.38 0.60 -7.16
N ALA A 71 17.81 1.28 -6.11
CA ALA A 71 16.96 2.07 -5.23
C ALA A 71 17.74 3.24 -4.60
N SER A 72 17.04 4.32 -4.28
CA SER A 72 17.58 5.41 -3.47
C SER A 72 17.29 5.10 -2.00
N ALA A 73 18.35 4.82 -1.24
CA ALA A 73 18.29 4.69 0.20
C ALA A 73 18.10 6.07 0.84
N ASP A 74 17.44 6.11 2.01
CA ASP A 74 17.17 7.31 2.81
C ASP A 74 16.48 8.46 2.06
N TRP A 75 15.85 8.14 0.93
CA TRP A 75 15.05 9.09 0.17
C TRP A 75 13.61 9.16 0.71
N PRO A 76 12.99 10.34 0.88
CA PRO A 76 13.55 11.68 0.63
C PRO A 76 14.57 12.10 1.70
N SER A 77 15.63 12.78 1.29
CA SER A 77 16.68 13.29 2.18
C SER A 77 16.56 14.80 2.42
N ARG A 78 16.05 15.54 1.43
CA ARG A 78 15.85 16.99 1.50
C ARG A 78 14.35 17.26 1.64
N VAL A 79 13.95 17.61 2.86
CA VAL A 79 12.54 17.89 3.21
C VAL A 79 12.37 19.39 3.40
N ASP A 80 11.47 20.00 2.62
CA ASP A 80 11.10 21.40 2.74
C ASP A 80 9.82 21.56 3.55
N GLY A 81 9.78 22.59 4.38
CA GLY A 81 8.62 22.98 5.17
C GLY A 81 8.50 22.23 6.51
N SER A 82 7.67 22.81 7.37
CA SER A 82 7.37 22.32 8.72
C SER A 82 5.96 21.71 8.81
N GLY A 83 5.39 21.35 7.67
CA GLY A 83 4.06 20.77 7.60
C GLY A 83 3.99 19.37 8.22
N LEU A 84 2.79 18.96 8.60
CA LEU A 84 2.56 17.67 9.24
C LEU A 84 2.69 16.52 8.23
N ALA A 85 3.65 15.63 8.45
CA ALA A 85 3.78 14.41 7.66
C ALA A 85 2.62 13.43 7.98
N CYS A 86 2.17 12.66 6.98
CA CYS A 86 1.16 11.62 7.19
C CYS A 86 1.62 10.51 8.14
N ARG A 87 2.90 10.24 8.13
CA ARG A 87 3.56 9.24 8.99
C ARG A 87 4.86 9.86 9.50
N PRO A 88 4.80 10.66 10.58
CA PRO A 88 5.98 11.31 11.15
C PRO A 88 7.12 10.34 11.43
N ALA A 89 6.79 9.12 11.87
CA ALA A 89 7.77 8.05 12.12
C ALA A 89 8.66 7.71 10.91
N ALA A 90 8.26 8.06 9.69
CA ALA A 90 9.11 7.88 8.51
C ALA A 90 10.37 8.76 8.54
N PHE A 91 10.34 9.86 9.30
CA PHE A 91 11.42 10.85 9.38
C PHE A 91 12.14 10.85 10.72
N GLU A 92 11.73 9.97 11.66
CA GLU A 92 12.41 9.79 12.94
C GLU A 92 13.70 8.99 12.80
N ASP A 93 14.62 9.15 13.76
CA ASP A 93 15.85 8.38 13.83
C ASP A 93 15.59 6.88 13.87
N GLY A 94 16.41 6.13 13.12
CA GLY A 94 16.26 4.69 12.98
C GLY A 94 15.21 4.23 11.98
N SER A 95 14.46 5.15 11.34
CA SER A 95 13.57 4.79 10.24
C SER A 95 14.38 4.57 8.95
N VAL A 96 14.17 3.43 8.31
CA VAL A 96 14.70 3.15 6.98
C VAL A 96 13.71 3.64 5.93
N ARG A 97 14.17 4.46 5.00
CA ARG A 97 13.42 4.91 3.83
C ARG A 97 14.03 4.35 2.56
N LEU A 98 13.20 3.93 1.63
CA LEU A 98 13.65 3.34 0.36
C LEU A 98 12.73 3.76 -0.78
N ALA A 99 13.32 4.29 -1.84
CA ALA A 99 12.60 4.57 -3.08
C ALA A 99 13.18 3.74 -4.24
N PRO A 100 12.58 2.60 -4.59
CA PRO A 100 13.03 1.78 -5.71
C PRO A 100 12.94 2.55 -7.03
N HIS A 101 13.96 2.44 -7.88
CA HIS A 101 13.97 3.14 -9.17
C HIS A 101 12.86 2.62 -10.11
N ALA A 102 12.47 1.36 -9.98
CA ALA A 102 11.33 0.77 -10.70
C ALA A 102 9.96 1.20 -10.13
N GLY A 103 9.96 2.00 -9.04
CA GLY A 103 8.79 2.43 -8.28
C GLY A 103 8.48 1.53 -7.08
N VAL A 104 7.68 2.05 -6.15
CA VAL A 104 7.31 1.34 -4.89
C VAL A 104 6.57 0.01 -5.13
N LYS A 105 6.00 -0.16 -6.33
CA LYS A 105 5.39 -1.41 -6.78
C LYS A 105 6.36 -2.60 -6.80
N ALA A 106 7.67 -2.33 -6.84
CA ALA A 106 8.71 -3.37 -6.81
C ALA A 106 8.61 -4.27 -5.57
N LEU A 107 8.18 -3.73 -4.42
CA LEU A 107 7.90 -4.52 -3.22
C LEU A 107 6.79 -5.56 -3.45
N ALA A 108 5.70 -5.13 -4.09
CA ALA A 108 4.59 -6.05 -4.40
C ALA A 108 5.02 -7.16 -5.38
N HIS A 109 5.80 -6.81 -6.40
CA HIS A 109 6.33 -7.80 -7.36
C HIS A 109 7.23 -8.83 -6.65
N ARG A 110 8.07 -8.36 -5.72
CA ARG A 110 8.93 -9.25 -4.92
C ARG A 110 8.10 -10.20 -4.05
N LEU A 111 7.10 -9.70 -3.34
CA LEU A 111 6.22 -10.51 -2.50
C LEU A 111 5.34 -11.49 -3.30
N ALA A 112 5.01 -11.14 -4.55
CA ALA A 112 4.22 -11.99 -5.45
C ALA A 112 5.04 -13.09 -6.14
N ALA A 113 6.36 -13.05 -6.05
CA ALA A 113 7.22 -14.01 -6.72
C ALA A 113 6.91 -15.45 -6.28
N GLY A 114 6.64 -16.33 -7.24
CA GLY A 114 6.30 -17.74 -6.99
C GLY A 114 4.86 -17.98 -6.54
N LEU A 115 4.01 -16.94 -6.44
CA LEU A 115 2.59 -17.10 -6.10
C LEU A 115 1.72 -17.23 -7.36
N GLU A 116 0.65 -18.02 -7.27
CA GLU A 116 -0.44 -17.98 -8.25
C GLU A 116 -1.29 -16.73 -7.99
N VAL A 117 -1.23 -15.75 -8.91
CA VAL A 117 -1.98 -14.50 -8.84
C VAL A 117 -2.85 -14.35 -10.08
N ARG A 118 -4.17 -14.31 -9.90
CA ARG A 118 -5.12 -14.01 -10.98
C ARG A 118 -5.52 -12.54 -10.91
N LEU A 119 -5.11 -11.79 -11.92
CA LEU A 119 -5.39 -10.35 -12.08
C LEU A 119 -6.67 -10.12 -12.90
N GLY A 120 -7.32 -8.97 -12.72
CA GLY A 120 -8.57 -8.65 -13.42
C GLY A 120 -9.77 -9.48 -12.95
N VAL A 121 -9.69 -10.08 -11.76
CA VAL A 121 -10.71 -10.98 -11.22
C VAL A 121 -11.48 -10.31 -10.09
N THR A 122 -12.76 -10.02 -10.33
CA THR A 122 -13.66 -9.44 -9.32
C THR A 122 -14.41 -10.55 -8.59
N VAL A 123 -14.30 -10.56 -7.26
CA VAL A 123 -15.13 -11.40 -6.40
C VAL A 123 -16.39 -10.64 -6.05
N VAL A 124 -17.55 -11.27 -6.24
CA VAL A 124 -18.87 -10.63 -6.04
C VAL A 124 -19.60 -11.11 -4.80
N ALA A 125 -19.34 -12.34 -4.33
CA ALA A 125 -19.94 -12.86 -3.11
C ALA A 125 -19.10 -13.99 -2.49
N LEU A 126 -19.33 -14.22 -1.20
CA LEU A 126 -18.81 -15.33 -0.42
C LEU A 126 -19.97 -16.06 0.24
N SER A 127 -19.94 -17.38 0.23
CA SER A 127 -20.86 -18.20 1.03
C SER A 127 -20.11 -19.39 1.63
N PRO A 128 -20.36 -19.75 2.89
CA PRO A 128 -19.88 -21.01 3.42
C PRO A 128 -20.64 -22.16 2.75
N ASP A 129 -20.05 -23.35 2.72
CA ASP A 129 -20.79 -24.59 2.46
C ASP A 129 -21.71 -24.93 3.65
N GLU A 130 -22.58 -25.93 3.47
CA GLU A 130 -23.60 -26.32 4.47
C GLU A 130 -22.96 -26.74 5.80
N ASP A 131 -21.80 -27.40 5.74
CA ASP A 131 -21.07 -27.88 6.92
C ASP A 131 -20.13 -26.84 7.54
N GLY A 132 -19.89 -25.69 6.88
CA GLY A 132 -18.92 -24.66 7.30
C GLY A 132 -17.47 -25.11 7.19
N ARG A 133 -17.17 -26.06 6.28
CA ARG A 133 -15.82 -26.62 6.05
C ARG A 133 -15.05 -25.91 4.94
N ALA A 134 -15.75 -25.21 4.06
CA ALA A 134 -15.21 -24.49 2.94
C ALA A 134 -16.00 -23.21 2.64
N TRP A 135 -15.38 -22.32 1.85
CA TRP A 135 -15.99 -21.14 1.28
C TRP A 135 -16.13 -21.30 -0.22
N ALA A 136 -17.31 -20.99 -0.74
CA ALA A 136 -17.53 -20.74 -2.15
C ALA A 136 -17.28 -19.26 -2.45
N VAL A 137 -16.27 -18.94 -3.23
CA VAL A 137 -15.88 -17.61 -3.66
C VAL A 137 -16.40 -17.39 -5.08
N ARG A 138 -17.50 -16.64 -5.24
CA ARG A 138 -18.13 -16.39 -6.53
C ARG A 138 -17.47 -15.21 -7.24
N LEU A 139 -17.03 -15.44 -8.45
CA LEU A 139 -16.44 -14.44 -9.34
C LEU A 139 -17.49 -13.78 -10.23
N GLU A 140 -17.20 -12.58 -10.68
CA GLU A 140 -18.05 -11.83 -11.63
C GLU A 140 -18.22 -12.59 -12.96
N SER A 141 -17.23 -13.39 -13.37
CA SER A 141 -17.29 -14.28 -14.54
C SER A 141 -18.31 -15.41 -14.44
N GLY A 142 -18.88 -15.67 -13.24
CA GLY A 142 -19.71 -16.84 -12.94
C GLY A 142 -18.92 -18.04 -12.39
N GLU A 143 -17.59 -18.05 -12.49
CA GLU A 143 -16.74 -19.07 -11.89
C GLU A 143 -16.90 -19.06 -10.35
N THR A 144 -16.83 -20.21 -9.72
CA THR A 144 -16.77 -20.37 -8.27
C THR A 144 -15.47 -21.07 -7.89
N VAL A 145 -14.69 -20.42 -7.03
CA VAL A 145 -13.48 -20.99 -6.43
C VAL A 145 -13.82 -21.48 -5.03
N VAL A 146 -13.45 -22.72 -4.71
CA VAL A 146 -13.66 -23.30 -3.38
C VAL A 146 -12.35 -23.24 -2.60
N ALA A 147 -12.40 -22.75 -1.35
CA ALA A 147 -11.26 -22.68 -0.47
C ALA A 147 -11.66 -22.94 0.98
N ARG A 148 -10.82 -23.63 1.75
CA ARG A 148 -11.01 -23.80 3.20
C ARG A 148 -10.95 -22.46 3.94
N ASP A 149 -9.95 -21.65 3.61
CA ASP A 149 -9.72 -20.36 4.25
C ASP A 149 -9.78 -19.24 3.22
N VAL A 150 -10.45 -18.14 3.57
CA VAL A 150 -10.53 -16.93 2.76
C VAL A 150 -9.91 -15.77 3.52
N VAL A 151 -9.00 -15.04 2.88
CA VAL A 151 -8.39 -13.83 3.43
C VAL A 151 -8.85 -12.61 2.64
N LEU A 152 -9.46 -11.63 3.30
CA LEU A 152 -9.83 -10.32 2.77
C LEU A 152 -8.72 -9.32 3.10
N ALA A 153 -7.78 -9.14 2.17
CA ALA A 153 -6.74 -8.10 2.24
C ALA A 153 -7.20 -6.84 1.51
N LEU A 154 -8.40 -6.39 1.86
CA LEU A 154 -9.10 -5.25 1.27
C LEU A 154 -9.19 -4.11 2.29
N PRO A 155 -9.29 -2.84 1.85
CA PRO A 155 -9.66 -1.76 2.75
C PRO A 155 -11.01 -2.07 3.43
N PRO A 156 -11.18 -1.74 4.73
CA PRO A 156 -12.37 -2.07 5.50
C PRO A 156 -13.71 -1.79 4.82
N PRO A 157 -13.95 -0.61 4.20
CA PRO A 157 -15.22 -0.37 3.51
C PRO A 157 -15.48 -1.33 2.34
N ALA A 158 -14.43 -1.73 1.61
CA ALA A 158 -14.56 -2.66 0.50
C ALA A 158 -14.83 -4.09 0.99
N ALA A 159 -14.20 -4.50 2.09
CA ALA A 159 -14.44 -5.79 2.72
C ALA A 159 -15.88 -5.87 3.25
N LEU A 160 -16.35 -4.85 3.97
CA LEU A 160 -17.73 -4.78 4.47
C LEU A 160 -18.75 -4.80 3.32
N ALA A 161 -18.54 -4.02 2.27
CA ALA A 161 -19.43 -4.01 1.11
C ALA A 161 -19.48 -5.37 0.37
N LEU A 162 -18.41 -6.17 0.40
CA LEU A 162 -18.44 -7.54 -0.12
C LEU A 162 -19.26 -8.44 0.81
N LEU A 163 -19.06 -8.34 2.12
CA LEU A 163 -19.77 -9.15 3.10
C LEU A 163 -21.27 -8.85 3.14
N ASP A 164 -21.66 -7.59 2.98
CA ASP A 164 -23.07 -7.18 2.93
C ASP A 164 -23.81 -7.79 1.70
N ARG A 165 -23.08 -8.15 0.65
CA ARG A 165 -23.61 -8.87 -0.54
C ARG A 165 -23.46 -10.39 -0.45
N SER A 166 -22.80 -10.87 0.58
CA SER A 166 -22.51 -12.26 0.82
C SER A 166 -23.50 -12.84 1.83
N ALA A 167 -23.52 -14.16 2.00
CA ALA A 167 -24.29 -14.84 3.04
C ALA A 167 -23.33 -15.47 4.07
N PRO A 168 -22.57 -14.66 4.84
CA PRO A 168 -21.67 -15.17 5.85
C PRO A 168 -22.47 -15.73 7.02
N ALA A 169 -21.93 -16.76 7.68
CA ALA A 169 -22.53 -17.29 8.90
C ALA A 169 -22.58 -16.22 10.01
N PRO A 170 -23.60 -16.22 10.89
CA PRO A 170 -23.75 -15.23 11.97
C PRO A 170 -22.50 -15.08 12.86
N ALA A 171 -21.84 -16.20 13.20
CA ALA A 171 -20.59 -16.17 13.99
C ALA A 171 -19.44 -15.39 13.30
N ALA A 172 -19.38 -15.44 11.97
CA ALA A 172 -18.40 -14.64 11.22
C ALA A 172 -18.72 -13.14 11.32
N LEU A 173 -20.00 -12.76 11.37
CA LEU A 173 -20.42 -11.36 11.51
C LEU A 173 -20.07 -10.78 12.88
N ASP A 174 -20.17 -11.55 13.96
CA ASP A 174 -19.81 -11.09 15.30
C ASP A 174 -18.31 -10.78 15.43
N ALA A 175 -17.46 -11.61 14.84
CA ALA A 175 -16.02 -11.36 14.80
C ALA A 175 -15.65 -10.08 14.02
N LEU A 176 -16.58 -9.52 13.24
CA LEU A 176 -16.38 -8.32 12.41
C LEU A 176 -16.90 -7.03 13.06
N ARG A 177 -17.45 -7.09 14.28
CA ARG A 177 -17.91 -5.88 14.99
C ARG A 177 -16.82 -4.80 15.07
N PRO A 178 -15.55 -5.12 15.41
CA PRO A 178 -14.48 -4.11 15.43
C PRO A 178 -14.28 -3.45 14.08
N LEU A 179 -14.48 -4.17 12.97
CA LEU A 179 -14.32 -3.64 11.62
C LEU A 179 -15.41 -2.60 11.26
N ARG A 180 -16.59 -2.68 11.86
CA ARG A 180 -17.69 -1.72 11.65
C ARG A 180 -17.54 -0.46 12.49
N ALA A 181 -16.90 -0.56 13.67
CA ALA A 181 -16.69 0.55 14.59
C ALA A 181 -15.43 1.36 14.26
N LEU A 182 -14.38 0.69 13.91
CA LEU A 182 -13.04 1.17 13.53
C LEU A 182 -12.60 0.31 12.33
N PRO A 183 -11.68 0.73 11.49
CA PRO A 183 -10.94 1.99 11.38
C PRO A 183 -11.61 3.02 10.47
N GLN A 184 -11.22 4.27 10.60
CA GLN A 184 -11.67 5.33 9.71
C GLN A 184 -10.79 5.38 8.45
N VAL A 185 -11.39 5.20 7.28
CA VAL A 185 -10.69 5.27 6.00
C VAL A 185 -10.90 6.63 5.36
N LEU A 186 -9.78 7.26 5.00
CA LEU A 186 -9.74 8.59 4.40
C LEU A 186 -9.47 8.49 2.90
N PRO A 187 -10.14 9.32 2.07
CA PRO A 187 -9.78 9.47 0.68
C PRO A 187 -8.51 10.29 0.51
N GLY A 188 -7.94 10.28 -0.68
CA GLY A 188 -6.82 11.12 -1.08
C GLY A 188 -6.89 11.44 -2.55
N LEU A 189 -6.73 12.71 -2.89
CA LEU A 189 -6.61 13.17 -4.26
C LEU A 189 -5.14 13.42 -4.56
N ALA A 190 -4.68 12.97 -5.72
CA ALA A 190 -3.30 13.14 -6.13
C ALA A 190 -3.22 13.54 -7.60
N VAL A 191 -2.20 14.32 -7.93
CA VAL A 191 -1.92 14.74 -9.29
C VAL A 191 -0.47 14.43 -9.63
N ILE A 192 -0.25 13.75 -10.75
CA ILE A 192 1.06 13.72 -11.39
C ILE A 192 1.12 14.93 -12.33
N ALA A 193 2.07 15.83 -12.09
CA ALA A 193 2.34 17.01 -12.91
C ALA A 193 3.77 16.90 -13.47
N ARG A 194 3.89 16.79 -14.81
CA ARG A 194 5.19 16.87 -15.49
C ARG A 194 5.30 18.23 -16.16
N TYR A 195 6.49 18.79 -16.14
CA TYR A 195 6.72 20.15 -16.60
C TYR A 195 7.58 20.20 -17.88
N PRO A 196 7.49 21.29 -18.66
CA PRO A 196 8.33 21.51 -19.81
C PRO A 196 9.83 21.37 -19.51
N GLU A 197 10.59 20.99 -20.52
CA GLU A 197 12.06 20.98 -20.42
C GLU A 197 12.58 22.37 -20.06
N GLY A 198 13.62 22.41 -19.22
CA GLY A 198 14.18 23.67 -18.72
C GLY A 198 13.41 24.32 -17.57
N THR A 199 12.30 23.74 -17.11
CA THR A 199 11.63 24.21 -15.90
C THR A 199 12.58 24.05 -14.69
N PRO A 200 12.81 25.13 -13.90
CA PRO A 200 13.67 25.06 -12.73
C PRO A 200 13.19 23.99 -11.74
N ALA A 201 14.07 23.05 -11.43
CA ALA A 201 13.77 22.01 -10.45
C ALA A 201 13.94 22.56 -9.03
N PRO A 202 13.03 22.23 -8.09
CA PRO A 202 13.22 22.56 -6.69
C PRO A 202 14.43 21.80 -6.12
N ASP A 203 15.04 22.37 -5.09
CA ASP A 203 16.19 21.80 -4.38
C ASP A 203 15.84 20.76 -3.31
N TRP A 204 14.54 20.58 -3.04
CA TRP A 204 14.02 19.57 -2.12
C TRP A 204 13.52 18.30 -2.83
N ASP A 205 13.49 17.18 -2.11
CA ASP A 205 12.92 15.91 -2.58
C ASP A 205 11.43 15.80 -2.27
N THR A 206 11.01 16.37 -1.13
CA THR A 206 9.60 16.47 -0.73
C THR A 206 9.36 17.77 0.01
N SER A 207 8.19 18.36 -0.19
CA SER A 207 7.72 19.51 0.57
C SER A 207 6.48 19.15 1.35
N LEU A 208 6.44 19.57 2.63
CA LEU A 208 5.34 19.44 3.57
C LEU A 208 4.81 20.84 3.90
N PRO A 209 3.98 21.45 3.05
CA PRO A 209 3.65 22.87 3.14
C PRO A 209 2.81 23.17 4.38
N ALA A 210 3.41 23.89 5.35
CA ALA A 210 2.70 24.33 6.55
C ALA A 210 1.57 25.29 6.20
N GLY A 211 0.42 25.13 6.89
CA GLY A 211 -0.75 25.99 6.70
C GLY A 211 -1.40 25.92 5.32
N ALA A 212 -1.05 24.92 4.50
CA ALA A 212 -1.73 24.67 3.24
C ALA A 212 -3.13 24.11 3.46
N GLU A 213 -4.11 24.65 2.74
CA GLU A 213 -5.49 24.19 2.81
C GLU A 213 -5.70 22.97 1.90
N VAL A 214 -5.17 23.04 0.68
CA VAL A 214 -5.37 22.04 -0.37
C VAL A 214 -4.26 21.00 -0.35
N LEU A 215 -3.00 21.45 -0.36
CA LEU A 215 -1.82 20.59 -0.43
C LEU A 215 -1.49 19.98 0.95
N HIS A 216 -1.19 18.69 0.93
CA HIS A 216 -0.62 17.97 2.07
C HIS A 216 0.86 17.69 1.89
N THR A 217 1.24 17.18 0.73
CA THR A 217 2.61 16.79 0.40
C THR A 217 2.85 17.00 -1.08
N VAL A 218 4.01 17.56 -1.43
CA VAL A 218 4.49 17.64 -2.79
C VAL A 218 5.79 16.85 -2.90
N VAL A 219 5.84 15.90 -3.82
CA VAL A 219 6.99 15.02 -4.01
C VAL A 219 7.68 15.37 -5.32
N HIS A 220 8.96 15.75 -5.26
CA HIS A 220 9.81 15.93 -6.44
C HIS A 220 10.27 14.55 -6.94
N HIS A 221 9.38 13.88 -7.65
CA HIS A 221 9.59 12.48 -8.04
C HIS A 221 10.79 12.28 -8.95
N SER A 222 11.10 13.26 -9.81
CA SER A 222 12.26 13.21 -10.70
C SER A 222 13.61 13.49 -10.01
N ALA A 223 13.65 13.96 -8.75
CA ALA A 223 14.88 14.19 -8.00
C ALA A 223 15.77 12.94 -7.87
N ARG A 224 15.19 11.76 -7.95
CA ARG A 224 15.88 10.46 -7.91
C ARG A 224 16.21 9.89 -9.30
N ARG A 225 16.08 10.68 -10.35
CA ARG A 225 16.38 10.30 -11.72
C ARG A 225 17.74 10.85 -12.16
N PRO A 226 18.34 10.29 -13.22
CA PRO A 226 19.56 10.86 -13.78
C PRO A 226 19.39 12.35 -14.14
N PRO A 227 20.48 13.14 -14.12
CA PRO A 227 20.46 14.52 -14.59
C PRO A 227 19.83 14.62 -15.98
N GLY A 228 19.04 15.68 -16.21
CA GLY A 228 18.31 15.89 -17.46
C GLY A 228 16.92 15.24 -17.51
N ALA A 229 16.51 14.47 -16.50
CA ALA A 229 15.13 14.02 -16.41
C ALA A 229 14.18 15.22 -16.25
N ARG A 230 13.06 15.20 -16.99
CA ARG A 230 12.05 16.25 -16.93
C ARG A 230 11.46 16.35 -15.52
N LEU A 231 11.29 17.56 -15.03
CA LEU A 231 10.68 17.82 -13.74
C LEU A 231 9.30 17.14 -13.66
N THR A 232 9.14 16.28 -12.68
CA THR A 232 7.89 15.60 -12.39
C THR A 232 7.59 15.70 -10.90
N LEU A 233 6.49 16.36 -10.57
CA LEU A 233 5.96 16.47 -9.23
C LEU A 233 4.76 15.56 -9.05
N VAL A 234 4.59 15.04 -7.84
CA VAL A 234 3.35 14.38 -7.39
C VAL A 234 2.79 15.19 -6.24
N LEU A 235 1.62 15.79 -6.46
CA LEU A 235 0.94 16.62 -5.49
C LEU A 235 -0.12 15.76 -4.81
N HIS A 236 -0.10 15.69 -3.48
CA HIS A 236 -1.12 15.02 -2.68
C HIS A 236 -1.94 16.05 -1.93
N ALA A 237 -3.26 15.93 -2.02
CA ALA A 237 -4.18 16.81 -1.33
C ALA A 237 -4.33 16.44 0.15
N ASN A 238 -4.67 17.45 0.97
CA ASN A 238 -5.06 17.27 2.35
C ASN A 238 -6.25 16.30 2.46
N PRO A 239 -6.26 15.36 3.43
CA PRO A 239 -7.34 14.37 3.56
C PRO A 239 -8.73 14.99 3.81
N ARG A 240 -8.82 16.07 4.58
CA ARG A 240 -10.10 16.77 4.82
C ARG A 240 -10.59 17.39 3.52
N TRP A 241 -9.70 18.08 2.83
CA TRP A 241 -10.01 18.69 1.54
C TRP A 241 -10.37 17.62 0.49
N SER A 242 -9.63 16.52 0.42
CA SER A 242 -9.94 15.38 -0.44
C SER A 242 -11.34 14.82 -0.21
N ARG A 243 -11.77 14.72 1.06
CA ARG A 243 -13.11 14.23 1.41
C ARG A 243 -14.21 15.14 0.89
N ALA A 244 -14.02 16.45 0.96
CA ALA A 244 -14.99 17.44 0.45
C ALA A 244 -15.10 17.43 -1.08
N HIS A 245 -13.98 17.22 -1.79
CA HIS A 245 -13.88 17.43 -3.23
C HIS A 245 -13.80 16.15 -4.09
N GLN A 246 -13.78 14.96 -3.48
CA GLN A 246 -13.58 13.68 -4.21
C GLN A 246 -14.68 13.31 -5.20
N GLN A 247 -15.84 13.97 -5.13
CA GLN A 247 -16.96 13.76 -6.04
C GLN A 247 -16.99 14.77 -7.21
N GLU A 248 -16.15 15.79 -7.15
CA GLU A 248 -16.04 16.77 -8.23
C GLU A 248 -15.29 16.19 -9.44
N ALA A 249 -15.42 16.87 -10.58
CA ALA A 249 -14.65 16.52 -11.78
C ALA A 249 -13.15 16.57 -11.50
N PRO A 250 -12.37 15.57 -11.96
CA PRO A 250 -10.92 15.50 -11.71
C PRO A 250 -10.16 16.77 -12.12
N GLU A 251 -10.59 17.44 -13.17
CA GLU A 251 -9.98 18.65 -13.68
C GLU A 251 -10.19 19.84 -12.73
N SER A 252 -11.33 19.87 -12.00
CA SER A 252 -11.65 20.93 -11.04
C SER A 252 -10.68 20.88 -9.86
N TRP A 253 -10.65 19.78 -9.14
CA TRP A 253 -9.80 19.67 -7.96
C TRP A 253 -8.29 19.61 -8.31
N ALA A 254 -7.92 19.14 -9.51
CA ALA A 254 -6.52 19.19 -9.95
C ALA A 254 -6.05 20.64 -10.15
N ARG A 255 -6.90 21.52 -10.67
CA ARG A 255 -6.58 22.95 -10.78
C ARG A 255 -6.37 23.61 -9.41
N SER A 256 -7.13 23.22 -8.39
CA SER A 256 -6.96 23.75 -7.04
C SER A 256 -5.60 23.37 -6.46
N LEU A 257 -5.16 22.11 -6.66
CA LEU A 257 -3.82 21.65 -6.26
C LEU A 257 -2.71 22.46 -6.98
N LEU A 258 -2.84 22.67 -8.28
CA LEU A 258 -1.88 23.44 -9.06
C LEU A 258 -1.87 24.93 -8.67
N ALA A 259 -3.02 25.52 -8.36
CA ALA A 259 -3.13 26.90 -7.95
C ALA A 259 -2.41 27.14 -6.63
N GLU A 260 -2.60 26.27 -5.62
CA GLU A 260 -1.87 26.39 -4.36
C GLU A 260 -0.37 26.10 -4.54
N ALA A 261 0.01 25.13 -5.39
CA ALA A 261 1.41 24.90 -5.73
C ALA A 261 2.04 26.12 -6.38
N ALA A 262 1.33 26.80 -7.28
CA ALA A 262 1.83 28.03 -7.92
C ALA A 262 1.98 29.19 -6.94
N ALA A 263 1.08 29.34 -5.99
CA ALA A 263 1.20 30.34 -4.93
C ALA A 263 2.42 30.15 -4.03
N ARG A 264 2.86 28.88 -3.85
CA ARG A 264 3.96 28.53 -2.95
C ARG A 264 5.32 28.43 -3.65
N TYR A 265 5.35 27.83 -4.84
CA TYR A 265 6.60 27.48 -5.53
C TYR A 265 6.87 28.36 -6.76
N GLY A 266 5.94 29.25 -7.11
CA GLY A 266 6.02 30.12 -8.26
C GLY A 266 5.08 29.73 -9.39
N THR A 267 4.77 30.69 -10.24
CA THR A 267 3.75 30.58 -11.31
C THR A 267 3.98 29.43 -12.30
N TRP A 268 5.23 28.97 -12.42
CA TRP A 268 5.59 27.82 -13.25
C TRP A 268 4.84 26.54 -12.82
N ALA A 269 4.58 26.38 -11.50
CA ALA A 269 3.94 25.19 -10.97
C ALA A 269 2.48 25.01 -11.44
N ALA A 270 1.84 26.06 -11.93
CA ALA A 270 0.51 26.00 -12.58
C ALA A 270 0.54 25.55 -14.04
N ARG A 271 1.71 25.33 -14.64
CA ARG A 271 1.87 25.12 -16.08
C ARG A 271 2.55 23.79 -16.43
N PRO A 272 2.04 22.65 -15.94
CA PRO A 272 2.53 21.35 -16.40
C PRO A 272 2.14 21.14 -17.87
N ASP A 273 2.96 20.41 -18.62
CA ASP A 273 2.64 19.95 -19.98
C ASP A 273 1.96 18.59 -20.00
N LEU A 274 1.98 17.88 -18.86
CA LEU A 274 1.17 16.70 -18.64
C LEU A 274 0.57 16.74 -17.22
N LEU A 275 -0.72 16.48 -17.12
CA LEU A 275 -1.46 16.44 -15.88
C LEU A 275 -2.27 15.14 -15.81
N GLN A 276 -2.03 14.33 -14.78
CA GLN A 276 -2.77 13.09 -14.55
C GLN A 276 -3.37 13.08 -13.14
N PRO A 277 -4.65 13.42 -12.98
CA PRO A 277 -5.34 13.32 -11.71
C PRO A 277 -5.64 11.85 -11.34
N HIS A 278 -5.66 11.56 -10.04
CA HIS A 278 -6.04 10.28 -9.50
C HIS A 278 -6.76 10.42 -8.16
N ALA A 279 -7.96 9.85 -8.05
CA ALA A 279 -8.73 9.83 -6.81
C ALA A 279 -8.60 8.45 -6.12
N TRP A 280 -7.94 8.45 -4.97
CA TRP A 280 -7.89 7.31 -4.07
C TRP A 280 -9.10 7.38 -3.13
N ARG A 281 -10.17 6.66 -3.41
CA ARG A 281 -11.38 6.66 -2.56
C ARG A 281 -11.12 6.10 -1.16
N GLN A 282 -10.12 5.25 -1.03
CA GLN A 282 -9.71 4.59 0.21
C GLN A 282 -8.17 4.65 0.31
N ALA A 283 -7.66 5.88 0.50
CA ALA A 283 -6.23 6.18 0.42
C ALA A 283 -5.45 5.67 1.63
N ARG A 284 -5.95 5.92 2.82
CA ARG A 284 -5.27 5.63 4.08
C ARG A 284 -6.25 5.39 5.22
N VAL A 285 -5.77 4.73 6.26
CA VAL A 285 -6.46 4.69 7.56
C VAL A 285 -6.06 5.93 8.34
N ALA A 286 -7.02 6.54 9.03
CA ALA A 286 -6.74 7.65 9.95
C ALA A 286 -5.90 7.12 11.10
N GLU A 287 -4.81 7.81 11.41
CA GLU A 287 -3.88 7.43 12.46
C GLU A 287 -4.58 7.35 13.83
N GLY A 288 -4.29 6.29 14.58
CA GLY A 288 -4.93 6.03 15.87
C GLY A 288 -6.30 5.35 15.79
N THR A 289 -6.80 5.07 14.57
CA THR A 289 -8.04 4.30 14.38
C THR A 289 -7.81 2.88 13.88
N GLU A 290 -6.56 2.47 13.76
CA GLU A 290 -6.19 1.12 13.36
C GLU A 290 -6.55 0.10 14.45
N LEU A 291 -6.92 -1.11 14.04
CA LEU A 291 -6.99 -2.25 14.93
C LEU A 291 -5.57 -2.74 15.26
N SER A 292 -5.38 -3.30 16.45
CA SER A 292 -4.06 -3.75 16.91
C SER A 292 -3.59 -5.07 16.28
N GLN A 293 -4.51 -5.83 15.67
CA GLN A 293 -4.22 -7.16 15.12
C GLN A 293 -5.19 -7.56 13.99
N PRO A 294 -4.79 -8.51 13.14
CA PRO A 294 -5.67 -9.12 12.14
C PRO A 294 -6.89 -9.79 12.78
N LEU A 295 -8.02 -9.76 12.07
CA LEU A 295 -9.20 -10.49 12.48
C LEU A 295 -9.20 -11.89 11.85
N LEU A 296 -9.72 -12.87 12.60
CA LEU A 296 -9.92 -14.25 12.14
C LEU A 296 -11.21 -14.77 12.73
N ALA A 297 -12.16 -15.12 11.86
CA ALA A 297 -13.46 -15.66 12.19
C ALA A 297 -13.53 -17.13 11.77
N PRO A 298 -13.53 -18.07 12.72
CA PRO A 298 -13.75 -19.47 12.41
C PRO A 298 -15.24 -19.76 12.16
N LEU A 299 -15.53 -20.72 11.28
CA LEU A 299 -16.84 -21.34 11.12
C LEU A 299 -16.91 -22.63 11.91
N ALA A 300 -18.12 -23.11 12.18
CA ALA A 300 -18.35 -24.34 12.96
C ALA A 300 -17.67 -25.57 12.37
N GLY A 301 -17.60 -25.68 11.03
CA GLY A 301 -16.93 -26.77 10.31
C GLY A 301 -15.41 -26.61 10.15
N GLY A 302 -14.82 -25.54 10.69
CA GLY A 302 -13.38 -25.31 10.69
C GLY A 302 -12.85 -24.47 9.53
N ALA A 303 -13.67 -24.04 8.57
CA ALA A 303 -13.29 -23.03 7.60
C ALA A 303 -13.12 -21.66 8.30
N ARG A 304 -12.26 -20.79 7.76
CA ARG A 304 -11.91 -19.52 8.42
C ARG A 304 -12.00 -18.34 7.44
N LEU A 305 -12.43 -17.19 7.96
CA LEU A 305 -12.42 -15.92 7.27
C LEU A 305 -11.45 -14.98 7.98
N GLY A 306 -10.39 -14.56 7.30
CA GLY A 306 -9.34 -13.69 7.84
C GLY A 306 -9.34 -12.30 7.21
N PHE A 307 -8.83 -11.30 7.95
CA PHE A 307 -8.69 -9.92 7.49
C PHE A 307 -7.31 -9.40 7.86
N CYS A 308 -6.62 -8.82 6.89
CA CYS A 308 -5.35 -8.13 7.08
C CYS A 308 -5.27 -6.86 6.20
N GLY A 309 -4.39 -5.96 6.57
CA GLY A 309 -4.20 -4.67 5.91
C GLY A 309 -3.55 -3.66 6.86
N ASP A 310 -3.30 -2.46 6.37
CA ASP A 310 -2.82 -1.36 7.20
C ASP A 310 -3.77 -0.97 8.35
N ALA A 311 -5.04 -1.30 8.20
CA ALA A 311 -6.07 -1.13 9.21
C ALA A 311 -5.97 -2.11 10.40
N PHE A 312 -5.16 -3.15 10.29
CA PHE A 312 -5.08 -4.26 11.25
C PHE A 312 -3.71 -4.36 11.93
N HIS A 313 -3.05 -3.23 12.09
CA HIS A 313 -1.81 -3.11 12.84
C HIS A 313 -1.63 -1.66 13.29
N SER A 314 -1.27 -1.43 14.55
CA SER A 314 -1.15 -0.09 15.16
C SER A 314 -0.18 0.84 14.43
N LEU A 315 0.83 0.33 13.74
CA LEU A 315 1.72 1.15 12.91
C LEU A 315 1.03 1.69 11.65
N GLY A 316 -0.04 1.06 11.17
CA GLY A 316 -0.67 1.45 9.91
C GLY A 316 0.29 1.45 8.72
N GLY A 317 -0.10 2.11 7.62
CA GLY A 317 0.76 2.29 6.44
C GLY A 317 1.29 1.00 5.82
N VAL A 318 2.41 1.10 5.09
CA VAL A 318 2.97 -0.05 4.36
C VAL A 318 3.58 -1.10 5.28
N GLU A 319 4.24 -0.68 6.35
CA GLU A 319 4.82 -1.57 7.35
C GLU A 319 3.72 -2.33 8.10
N GLY A 320 2.71 -1.62 8.61
CA GLY A 320 1.55 -2.25 9.27
C GLY A 320 0.82 -3.22 8.35
N ALA A 321 0.65 -2.88 7.08
CA ALA A 321 0.09 -3.79 6.09
C ALA A 321 0.91 -5.09 5.95
N TYR A 322 2.24 -4.98 5.84
CA TYR A 322 3.14 -6.13 5.76
C TYR A 322 3.06 -6.99 7.03
N LEU A 323 3.18 -6.38 8.19
CA LEU A 323 3.19 -7.08 9.49
C LEU A 323 1.84 -7.76 9.77
N SER A 324 0.72 -7.10 9.48
CA SER A 324 -0.61 -7.70 9.65
C SER A 324 -0.81 -8.92 8.74
N GLY A 325 -0.28 -8.88 7.50
CA GLY A 325 -0.30 -10.03 6.60
C GLY A 325 0.45 -11.24 7.18
N HIS A 326 1.66 -11.01 7.70
CA HIS A 326 2.45 -12.05 8.36
C HIS A 326 1.79 -12.58 9.64
N ALA A 327 1.25 -11.70 10.48
CA ALA A 327 0.55 -12.09 11.70
C ALA A 327 -0.69 -12.95 11.40
N LEU A 328 -1.44 -12.64 10.34
CA LEU A 328 -2.57 -13.47 9.93
C LEU A 328 -2.11 -14.83 9.40
N ALA A 329 -1.05 -14.88 8.60
CA ALA A 329 -0.49 -16.13 8.08
C ALA A 329 -0.07 -17.07 9.22
N ALA A 330 0.59 -16.56 10.26
CA ALA A 330 0.98 -17.33 11.44
C ALA A 330 -0.23 -17.93 12.18
N ARG A 331 -1.37 -17.22 12.21
CA ARG A 331 -2.62 -17.73 12.80
C ARG A 331 -3.32 -18.79 11.92
N LEU A 332 -3.13 -18.71 10.60
CA LEU A 332 -3.71 -19.66 9.64
C LEU A 332 -2.89 -20.95 9.52
N ALA A 333 -1.58 -20.90 9.72
CA ALA A 333 -0.66 -22.03 9.67
C ALA A 333 0.31 -22.01 10.88
N PRO A 334 -0.18 -22.29 12.09
CA PRO A 334 0.63 -22.21 13.32
C PRO A 334 1.83 -23.19 13.32
N GLU A 335 1.64 -24.40 12.80
CA GLU A 335 2.70 -25.43 12.76
C GLU A 335 3.91 -25.03 11.89
N ALA A 336 3.72 -24.14 10.93
CA ALA A 336 4.80 -23.65 10.08
C ALA A 336 5.58 -22.49 10.70
N ALA A 337 5.07 -21.86 11.76
CA ALA A 337 5.77 -20.79 12.46
C ALA A 337 6.93 -21.32 13.32
N GLU A 338 6.88 -22.59 13.73
CA GLU A 338 7.91 -23.26 14.55
C GLU A 338 9.13 -23.71 13.73
N HIS A 339 9.01 -23.81 12.40
CA HIS A 339 10.10 -24.18 11.49
C HIS A 339 10.71 -22.93 10.79
N ARG A 340 11.04 -21.88 11.54
CA ARG A 340 11.89 -20.82 11.01
C ARG A 340 13.32 -21.35 10.96
N PRO A 341 13.96 -21.47 9.77
CA PRO A 341 15.41 -21.60 9.72
C PRO A 341 16.00 -20.34 10.39
N GLU A 342 16.92 -20.53 11.31
CA GLU A 342 17.70 -19.44 11.88
C GLU A 342 18.28 -18.58 10.75
N PRO A 343 18.29 -17.25 10.88
CA PRO A 343 18.94 -16.41 9.89
C PRO A 343 20.41 -16.84 9.83
N LEU A 344 20.84 -17.30 8.65
CA LEU A 344 22.23 -17.57 8.36
C LEU A 344 23.01 -16.28 8.65
N HIS A 345 23.70 -16.25 9.79
CA HIS A 345 24.66 -15.22 10.09
C HIS A 345 25.77 -15.29 9.03
N PRO A 346 26.00 -14.26 8.22
CA PRO A 346 27.17 -14.24 7.37
C PRO A 346 28.39 -14.13 8.28
N THR A 347 29.20 -15.13 8.28
CA THR A 347 30.53 -15.10 8.92
C THR A 347 31.29 -13.91 8.31
N PRO A 348 31.83 -12.96 9.10
CA PRO A 348 32.56 -11.83 8.55
C PRO A 348 33.92 -12.37 8.01
N ARG A 349 34.05 -12.40 6.68
CA ARG A 349 35.37 -12.56 6.06
C ARG A 349 36.14 -11.26 6.30
N ARG A 350 37.20 -11.33 7.07
CA ARG A 350 38.21 -10.27 7.19
C ARG A 350 38.81 -9.99 5.83
N PRO A 351 38.85 -8.74 5.36
CA PRO A 351 39.65 -8.39 4.19
C PRO A 351 41.10 -8.42 4.58
N SER A 352 41.89 -9.25 3.92
CA SER A 352 43.33 -9.14 3.89
C SER A 352 43.70 -8.10 2.84
N TRP A 353 44.25 -6.99 3.27
CA TRP A 353 44.97 -6.06 2.40
C TRP A 353 46.45 -6.15 2.69
N PRO A 354 47.31 -6.14 1.64
CA PRO A 354 48.73 -5.97 1.81
C PRO A 354 49.11 -4.55 2.16
#